data_e7bc3cce2763e73f986747768c5a1e3b
#
_entry.id   e7bc3cce2763e73f986747768c5a1e3b
#
_cell.length_a   1.000
_cell.length_b   1.000
_cell.length_c   1.000
_cell.angle_alpha   90.00
_cell.angle_beta   90.00
_cell.angle_gamma   90.00
#
_symmetry.space_group_name_H-M   'P 1'
#
loop_
_entity.id
_entity.type
_entity.pdbx_description
1 polymer ?
#
loop_
_entity_poly.entity_id
_entity_poly.type
_entity_poly.pdbx_seq_one_letter_code
_entity_poly.pdbx_strand_id
1 'polypeptide(L)'
;KGLYSSFNSMNMFEINHSLLRQFGPENWTLYKGKHLLCFVDNHDVTRVASILTNENHLPLIYALLFGMPGIPCVYYGSEWGAKADKSQGDPALRPSFKEPEFNELSEFISKLADIKKNSKALNYGDFTSTVLTNKQCVFRRSTGDETVYVAINADDQEYTAYFGAEKNQVTDLLSGAIINLDGGLKMAPYSAYFLA
;
A
#
# COMPACT_ATOMS: atom_id res chain seq x y z
N LYS A 1 -8.51 0.65 10.30
CA LYS A 1 -8.66 2.10 10.50
C LYS A 1 -7.40 2.85 10.10
N GLY A 2 -6.22 2.53 10.65
CA GLY A 2 -4.97 3.25 10.37
C GLY A 2 -4.63 3.45 8.89
N LEU A 3 -5.01 2.52 8.01
CA LEU A 3 -4.78 2.66 6.58
C LEU A 3 -5.43 3.93 6.00
N TYR A 4 -6.76 4.04 6.04
CA TYR A 4 -7.44 5.19 5.44
C TYR A 4 -7.28 6.48 6.25
N SER A 5 -7.17 6.40 7.61
CA SER A 5 -7.00 7.60 8.42
C SER A 5 -5.68 8.31 8.15
N SER A 6 -4.62 7.57 7.87
CA SER A 6 -3.32 8.15 7.49
C SER A 6 -3.40 9.00 6.22
N PHE A 7 -4.16 8.54 5.23
CA PHE A 7 -4.39 9.31 3.99
C PHE A 7 -5.30 10.51 4.22
N ASN A 8 -6.45 10.33 4.89
CA ASN A 8 -7.40 11.41 5.13
C ASN A 8 -6.84 12.53 6.01
N SER A 9 -6.01 12.17 7.00
CA SER A 9 -5.37 13.12 7.90
C SER A 9 -4.01 13.62 7.40
N MET A 10 -3.56 13.15 6.23
CA MET A 10 -2.22 13.41 5.70
C MET A 10 -1.16 13.17 6.78
N ASN A 11 -1.20 11.98 7.40
CA ASN A 11 -0.33 11.62 8.51
C ASN A 11 0.14 10.15 8.40
N MET A 12 1.17 9.93 7.58
CA MET A 12 1.76 8.59 7.37
C MET A 12 2.44 8.04 8.63
N PHE A 13 2.68 8.86 9.67
CA PHE A 13 3.21 8.37 10.95
C PHE A 13 2.24 7.41 11.63
N GLU A 14 0.93 7.59 11.47
CA GLU A 14 -0.08 6.72 12.10
C GLU A 14 0.03 5.27 11.61
N ILE A 15 0.01 5.07 10.28
CA ILE A 15 0.11 3.72 9.72
C ILE A 15 1.51 3.14 9.91
N ASN A 16 2.56 3.95 9.76
CA ASN A 16 3.93 3.48 9.95
C ASN A 16 4.16 3.01 11.41
N HIS A 17 3.67 3.75 12.40
CA HIS A 17 3.74 3.35 13.80
C HIS A 17 2.99 2.02 14.03
N SER A 18 1.81 1.87 13.45
CA SER A 18 1.03 0.63 13.54
C SER A 18 1.77 -0.56 12.92
N LEU A 19 2.41 -0.36 11.77
CA LEU A 19 3.18 -1.41 11.10
C LEU A 19 4.44 -1.78 11.89
N LEU A 20 5.17 -0.80 12.42
CA LEU A 20 6.34 -1.05 13.29
C LEU A 20 5.94 -1.83 14.54
N ARG A 21 4.83 -1.47 15.19
CA ARG A 21 4.33 -2.18 16.37
C ARG A 21 3.93 -3.61 16.06
N GLN A 22 3.39 -3.85 14.88
CA GLN A 22 2.86 -5.17 14.50
C GLN A 22 3.92 -6.08 13.87
N PHE A 23 4.80 -5.54 13.03
CA PHE A 23 5.70 -6.30 12.17
C PHE A 23 7.15 -5.78 12.16
N GLY A 24 7.48 -4.80 12.99
CA GLY A 24 8.81 -4.21 13.04
C GLY A 24 9.90 -5.19 13.49
N PRO A 25 11.17 -4.74 13.48
CA PRO A 25 12.33 -5.60 13.80
C PRO A 25 12.46 -5.95 15.28
N GLU A 26 11.82 -5.18 16.16
CA GLU A 26 11.99 -5.27 17.60
C GLU A 26 11.42 -6.57 18.19
N ASN A 27 11.97 -7.02 19.32
CA ASN A 27 11.55 -8.26 19.99
C ASN A 27 10.15 -8.17 20.61
N TRP A 28 9.66 -6.96 20.91
CA TRP A 28 8.31 -6.72 21.45
C TRP A 28 7.22 -6.63 20.38
N THR A 29 7.56 -6.81 19.11
CA THR A 29 6.62 -6.75 17.99
C THR A 29 5.55 -7.82 18.10
N LEU A 30 4.27 -7.43 17.96
CA LEU A 30 3.11 -8.27 18.29
C LEU A 30 2.96 -9.49 17.37
N TYR A 31 3.25 -9.35 16.08
CA TYR A 31 2.93 -10.35 15.07
C TYR A 31 4.14 -10.75 14.20
N LYS A 32 5.34 -10.64 14.76
CA LYS A 32 6.58 -11.03 14.07
C LYS A 32 6.48 -12.48 13.58
N GLY A 33 6.74 -12.70 12.30
CA GLY A 33 6.65 -14.02 11.67
C GLY A 33 5.23 -14.56 11.48
N LYS A 34 4.19 -13.73 11.71
CA LYS A 34 2.79 -14.09 11.45
C LYS A 34 2.31 -13.46 10.14
N HIS A 35 1.43 -14.19 9.45
CA HIS A 35 0.76 -13.73 8.23
C HIS A 35 -0.69 -13.43 8.55
N LEU A 36 -1.00 -12.15 8.79
CA LEU A 36 -2.36 -11.71 9.10
C LEU A 36 -3.10 -11.35 7.80
N LEU A 37 -4.39 -11.65 7.74
CA LEU A 37 -5.27 -11.14 6.70
C LEU A 37 -5.43 -9.63 6.89
N CYS A 38 -5.11 -8.86 5.84
CA CYS A 38 -5.17 -7.41 5.83
C CYS A 38 -6.13 -6.93 4.75
N PHE A 39 -6.95 -5.94 5.06
CA PHE A 39 -7.92 -5.38 4.12
C PHE A 39 -8.12 -3.87 4.37
N VAL A 40 -8.61 -3.17 3.37
CA VAL A 40 -8.96 -1.74 3.47
C VAL A 40 -10.43 -1.56 3.83
N ASP A 41 -11.29 -2.44 3.34
CA ASP A 41 -12.71 -2.54 3.66
C ASP A 41 -13.22 -3.99 3.59
N ASN A 42 -14.44 -4.22 4.03
CA ASN A 42 -15.15 -5.49 3.99
C ASN A 42 -16.67 -5.28 4.05
N HIS A 43 -17.42 -6.36 4.21
CA HIS A 43 -18.89 -6.37 4.29
C HIS A 43 -19.49 -5.71 5.55
N ASP A 44 -18.70 -5.30 6.53
CA ASP A 44 -19.15 -4.74 7.81
C ASP A 44 -18.80 -3.26 7.99
N VAL A 45 -18.03 -2.68 7.07
CA VAL A 45 -17.59 -1.29 7.16
C VAL A 45 -17.89 -0.52 5.89
N THR A 46 -17.98 0.80 5.99
CA THR A 46 -18.07 1.69 4.82
C THR A 46 -16.96 1.37 3.83
N ARG A 47 -17.29 1.32 2.54
CA ARG A 47 -16.33 1.07 1.45
C ARG A 47 -15.21 2.10 1.45
N VAL A 48 -14.00 1.68 1.19
CA VAL A 48 -12.82 2.57 1.22
C VAL A 48 -12.95 3.74 0.26
N ALA A 49 -13.53 3.52 -0.92
CA ALA A 49 -13.81 4.58 -1.91
C ALA A 49 -14.83 5.63 -1.41
N SER A 50 -15.65 5.31 -0.38
CA SER A 50 -16.53 6.26 0.29
C SER A 50 -15.89 6.93 1.50
N ILE A 51 -14.87 6.31 2.10
CA ILE A 51 -14.18 6.86 3.29
C ILE A 51 -13.12 7.88 2.90
N LEU A 52 -12.40 7.65 1.80
CA LEU A 52 -11.32 8.52 1.35
C LEU A 52 -11.86 9.89 0.94
N THR A 53 -11.26 10.96 1.48
CA THR A 53 -11.61 12.35 1.18
C THR A 53 -10.96 12.86 -0.11
N ASN A 54 -9.94 12.17 -0.61
CA ASN A 54 -9.26 12.44 -1.88
C ASN A 54 -9.23 11.15 -2.72
N GLU A 55 -9.86 11.18 -3.88
CA GLU A 55 -9.96 10.00 -4.76
C GLU A 55 -8.59 9.56 -5.32
N ASN A 56 -7.62 10.46 -5.44
CA ASN A 56 -6.26 10.11 -5.85
C ASN A 56 -5.54 9.19 -4.84
N HIS A 57 -6.03 9.12 -3.60
CA HIS A 57 -5.49 8.21 -2.59
C HIS A 57 -5.98 6.77 -2.74
N LEU A 58 -7.02 6.53 -3.53
CA LEU A 58 -7.60 5.18 -3.65
C LEU A 58 -6.60 4.15 -4.24
N PRO A 59 -5.86 4.41 -5.32
CA PRO A 59 -4.81 3.49 -5.76
C PRO A 59 -3.68 3.35 -4.73
N LEU A 60 -3.33 4.45 -4.04
CA LEU A 60 -2.22 4.46 -3.10
C LEU A 60 -2.47 3.60 -1.85
N ILE A 61 -3.72 3.57 -1.37
CA ILE A 61 -4.07 2.72 -0.23
C ILE A 61 -3.96 1.23 -0.58
N TYR A 62 -4.24 0.85 -1.84
CA TYR A 62 -4.01 -0.51 -2.33
C TYR A 62 -2.51 -0.79 -2.51
N ALA A 63 -1.72 0.17 -3.03
CA ALA A 63 -0.27 0.01 -3.07
C ALA A 63 0.30 -0.25 -1.66
N LEU A 64 -0.15 0.50 -0.66
CA LEU A 64 0.23 0.27 0.73
C LEU A 64 -0.22 -1.12 1.23
N LEU A 65 -1.46 -1.53 0.96
CA LEU A 65 -2.01 -2.83 1.36
C LEU A 65 -1.18 -4.00 0.79
N PHE A 66 -0.80 -3.93 -0.48
CA PHE A 66 -0.02 -4.99 -1.12
C PHE A 66 1.47 -4.93 -0.76
N GLY A 67 2.02 -3.75 -0.46
CA GLY A 67 3.41 -3.58 -0.05
C GLY A 67 3.70 -3.98 1.40
N MET A 68 2.78 -3.72 2.31
CA MET A 68 2.96 -3.98 3.74
C MET A 68 2.98 -5.50 4.07
N PRO A 69 3.48 -5.90 5.26
CA PRO A 69 3.36 -7.28 5.74
C PRO A 69 1.92 -7.74 5.85
N GLY A 70 1.68 -9.03 5.60
CA GLY A 70 0.38 -9.68 5.68
C GLY A 70 -0.14 -10.17 4.32
N ILE A 71 -1.32 -10.76 4.35
CA ILE A 71 -2.03 -11.31 3.19
C ILE A 71 -3.09 -10.28 2.78
N PRO A 72 -2.94 -9.58 1.64
CA PRO A 72 -3.93 -8.61 1.20
C PRO A 72 -5.23 -9.30 0.80
N CYS A 73 -6.34 -8.74 1.25
CA CYS A 73 -7.68 -9.16 0.87
C CYS A 73 -8.42 -7.97 0.28
N VAL A 74 -8.96 -8.16 -0.92
CA VAL A 74 -9.78 -7.18 -1.62
C VAL A 74 -11.22 -7.64 -1.57
N TYR A 75 -12.10 -6.78 -1.06
CA TYR A 75 -13.53 -7.09 -0.99
C TYR A 75 -14.17 -6.86 -2.35
N TYR A 76 -15.07 -7.75 -2.79
CA TYR A 76 -15.67 -7.69 -4.13
C TYR A 76 -16.35 -6.33 -4.38
N GLY A 77 -16.11 -5.76 -5.54
CA GLY A 77 -16.53 -4.43 -5.94
C GLY A 77 -15.58 -3.31 -5.55
N SER A 78 -14.75 -3.50 -4.52
CA SER A 78 -13.76 -2.50 -4.12
C SER A 78 -12.61 -2.37 -5.11
N GLU A 79 -12.33 -3.42 -5.89
CA GLU A 79 -11.33 -3.43 -6.95
C GLU A 79 -11.65 -2.52 -8.13
N TRP A 80 -12.90 -2.10 -8.29
CA TRP A 80 -13.28 -1.05 -9.26
C TRP A 80 -13.79 0.23 -8.59
N GLY A 81 -13.63 0.36 -7.26
CA GLY A 81 -13.97 1.56 -6.53
C GLY A 81 -15.46 1.69 -6.20
N ALA A 82 -16.20 0.59 -6.04
CA ALA A 82 -17.60 0.64 -5.60
C ALA A 82 -17.73 1.41 -4.28
N LYS A 83 -18.72 2.30 -4.23
CA LYS A 83 -19.02 3.17 -3.09
C LYS A 83 -20.22 2.64 -2.31
N ALA A 84 -20.16 2.64 -0.99
CA ALA A 84 -21.28 2.39 -0.08
C ALA A 84 -20.93 2.86 1.33
N ASP A 85 -21.90 3.37 2.05
CA ASP A 85 -21.74 3.81 3.43
C ASP A 85 -22.50 2.89 4.39
N LYS A 86 -21.88 2.56 5.52
CA LYS A 86 -22.47 1.67 6.55
C LYS A 86 -23.78 2.21 7.12
N SER A 87 -23.97 3.53 7.16
CA SER A 87 -25.22 4.15 7.61
C SER A 87 -26.43 3.78 6.74
N GLN A 88 -26.20 3.31 5.51
CA GLN A 88 -27.24 2.84 4.58
C GLN A 88 -27.67 1.38 4.85
N GLY A 89 -27.05 0.74 5.83
CA GLY A 89 -27.33 -0.64 6.22
C GLY A 89 -26.58 -1.70 5.43
N ASP A 90 -26.69 -2.95 5.89
CA ASP A 90 -25.98 -4.10 5.32
C ASP A 90 -26.23 -4.34 3.82
N PRO A 91 -27.45 -4.18 3.28
CA PRO A 91 -27.67 -4.39 1.84
C PRO A 91 -26.84 -3.47 0.95
N ALA A 92 -26.56 -2.23 1.39
CA ALA A 92 -25.73 -1.30 0.64
C ALA A 92 -24.25 -1.75 0.61
N LEU A 93 -23.76 -2.36 1.68
CA LEU A 93 -22.41 -2.89 1.74
C LEU A 93 -22.23 -4.21 1.00
N ARG A 94 -23.33 -4.94 0.75
CA ARG A 94 -23.34 -6.28 0.12
C ARG A 94 -24.19 -6.30 -1.15
N PRO A 95 -23.97 -5.37 -2.12
CA PRO A 95 -24.75 -5.31 -3.32
C PRO A 95 -24.54 -6.55 -4.20
N SER A 96 -25.55 -6.91 -4.97
CA SER A 96 -25.40 -7.86 -6.07
C SER A 96 -25.03 -7.08 -7.33
N PHE A 97 -23.86 -7.32 -7.88
CA PHE A 97 -23.47 -6.77 -9.18
C PHE A 97 -23.90 -7.73 -10.29
N LYS A 98 -24.52 -7.19 -11.37
CA LYS A 98 -24.90 -8.01 -12.53
C LYS A 98 -23.68 -8.47 -13.31
N GLU A 99 -22.75 -7.55 -13.52
CA GLU A 99 -21.50 -7.77 -14.23
C GLU A 99 -20.36 -7.13 -13.42
N PRO A 100 -19.16 -7.74 -13.41
CA PRO A 100 -17.98 -7.10 -12.85
C PRO A 100 -17.55 -5.93 -13.73
N GLU A 101 -17.04 -4.88 -13.11
CA GLU A 101 -16.39 -3.80 -13.83
C GLU A 101 -14.88 -4.04 -13.86
N PHE A 102 -14.22 -3.70 -14.97
CA PHE A 102 -12.79 -3.71 -15.10
C PHE A 102 -12.33 -2.34 -15.58
N ASN A 103 -11.64 -1.60 -14.70
CA ASN A 103 -11.19 -0.24 -14.92
C ASN A 103 -9.70 -0.08 -14.54
N GLU A 104 -9.18 1.14 -14.62
CA GLU A 104 -7.77 1.44 -14.29
C GLU A 104 -7.38 0.99 -12.87
N LEU A 105 -8.29 1.10 -11.89
CA LEU A 105 -8.05 0.63 -10.53
C LEU A 105 -7.93 -0.89 -10.47
N SER A 106 -8.82 -1.61 -11.16
CA SER A 106 -8.78 -3.08 -11.24
C SER A 106 -7.49 -3.56 -11.89
N GLU A 107 -7.06 -2.90 -12.96
CA GLU A 107 -5.80 -3.20 -13.64
C GLU A 107 -4.60 -2.95 -12.71
N PHE A 108 -4.60 -1.82 -12.00
CA PHE A 108 -3.56 -1.49 -11.03
C PHE A 108 -3.47 -2.51 -9.89
N ILE A 109 -4.61 -2.89 -9.31
CA ILE A 109 -4.67 -3.92 -8.26
C ILE A 109 -4.20 -5.28 -8.78
N SER A 110 -4.53 -5.63 -10.01
CA SER A 110 -4.04 -6.86 -10.65
C SER A 110 -2.50 -6.86 -10.76
N LYS A 111 -1.89 -5.75 -11.19
CA LYS A 111 -0.43 -5.60 -11.21
C LYS A 111 0.18 -5.75 -9.81
N LEU A 112 -0.41 -5.11 -8.79
CA LEU A 112 0.04 -5.24 -7.40
C LEU A 112 -0.02 -6.69 -6.91
N ALA A 113 -1.09 -7.40 -7.26
CA ALA A 113 -1.26 -8.81 -6.90
C ALA A 113 -0.19 -9.68 -7.56
N ASP A 114 0.11 -9.47 -8.84
CA ASP A 114 1.17 -10.19 -9.55
C ASP A 114 2.56 -9.90 -8.97
N ILE A 115 2.86 -8.64 -8.66
CA ILE A 115 4.11 -8.25 -8.01
C ILE A 115 4.24 -8.98 -6.65
N LYS A 116 3.21 -8.90 -5.81
CA LYS A 116 3.24 -9.57 -4.50
C LYS A 116 3.37 -11.08 -4.64
N LYS A 117 2.60 -11.71 -5.53
CA LYS A 117 2.63 -13.16 -5.76
C LYS A 117 4.04 -13.65 -6.13
N ASN A 118 4.79 -12.88 -6.89
CA ASN A 118 6.10 -13.24 -7.41
C ASN A 118 7.27 -12.77 -6.53
N SER A 119 7.03 -12.02 -5.45
CA SER A 119 8.06 -11.50 -4.56
C SER A 119 8.09 -12.24 -3.23
N LYS A 120 9.22 -12.87 -2.92
CA LYS A 120 9.47 -13.45 -1.60
C LYS A 120 9.59 -12.37 -0.54
N ALA A 121 10.23 -11.24 -0.87
CA ALA A 121 10.40 -10.12 0.04
C ALA A 121 9.05 -9.55 0.49
N LEU A 122 8.12 -9.32 -0.43
CA LEU A 122 6.80 -8.81 -0.09
C LEU A 122 5.96 -9.81 0.71
N ASN A 123 6.13 -11.12 0.47
CA ASN A 123 5.39 -12.16 1.19
C ASN A 123 5.98 -12.46 2.57
N TYR A 124 7.30 -12.61 2.68
CA TYR A 124 7.95 -13.18 3.86
C TYR A 124 9.02 -12.26 4.47
N GLY A 125 9.38 -11.16 3.79
CA GLY A 125 10.45 -10.26 4.22
C GLY A 125 10.09 -9.49 5.50
N ASP A 126 11.13 -9.02 6.17
CA ASP A 126 11.01 -8.10 7.29
C ASP A 126 10.39 -6.76 6.87
N PHE A 127 10.07 -5.91 7.83
CA PHE A 127 9.57 -4.56 7.60
C PHE A 127 10.49 -3.54 8.27
N THR A 128 11.04 -2.63 7.47
CA THR A 128 11.87 -1.53 7.97
C THR A 128 11.42 -0.21 7.32
N SER A 129 11.06 0.77 8.13
CA SER A 129 10.75 2.13 7.67
C SER A 129 12.06 2.87 7.33
N THR A 130 12.14 3.48 6.15
CA THR A 130 13.35 4.19 5.68
C THR A 130 13.15 5.69 5.51
N VAL A 131 12.01 6.11 4.96
CA VAL A 131 11.62 7.53 4.87
C VAL A 131 10.21 7.68 5.41
N LEU A 132 10.00 8.68 6.24
CA LEU A 132 8.70 8.96 6.81
C LEU A 132 8.51 10.46 6.98
N THR A 133 7.45 10.97 6.38
CA THR A 133 6.95 12.33 6.57
C THR A 133 5.44 12.27 6.81
N ASN A 134 4.78 13.41 6.88
CA ASN A 134 3.31 13.44 6.97
C ASN A 134 2.64 12.88 5.71
N LYS A 135 3.24 13.04 4.54
CA LYS A 135 2.61 12.75 3.25
C LYS A 135 3.32 11.65 2.46
N GLN A 136 4.55 11.30 2.82
CA GLN A 136 5.35 10.30 2.12
C GLN A 136 5.81 9.21 3.08
N CYS A 137 5.91 8.00 2.57
CA CYS A 137 6.59 6.91 3.25
C CYS A 137 7.37 6.05 2.25
N VAL A 138 8.55 5.63 2.68
CA VAL A 138 9.31 4.57 2.02
C VAL A 138 9.65 3.52 3.07
N PHE A 139 9.39 2.26 2.76
CA PHE A 139 9.78 1.15 3.62
C PHE A 139 10.40 0.02 2.81
N ARG A 140 11.28 -0.70 3.47
CA ARG A 140 11.96 -1.88 2.91
C ARG A 140 11.26 -3.15 3.36
N ARG A 141 11.13 -4.09 2.44
CA ARG A 141 10.80 -5.50 2.67
C ARG A 141 11.98 -6.33 2.20
N SER A 142 12.56 -7.18 3.06
CA SER A 142 13.72 -7.99 2.69
C SER A 142 13.70 -9.37 3.33
N THR A 143 14.13 -10.38 2.57
CA THR A 143 14.42 -11.74 3.07
C THR A 143 15.93 -11.99 3.20
N GLY A 144 16.76 -11.01 2.88
CA GLY A 144 18.21 -11.17 2.71
C GLY A 144 18.63 -11.47 1.27
N ASP A 145 17.91 -12.35 0.60
CA ASP A 145 18.18 -12.69 -0.82
C ASP A 145 17.46 -11.76 -1.81
N GLU A 146 16.33 -11.21 -1.39
CA GLU A 146 15.50 -10.30 -2.18
C GLU A 146 15.10 -9.10 -1.34
N THR A 147 15.21 -7.91 -1.91
CA THR A 147 14.80 -6.65 -1.28
C THR A 147 13.89 -5.87 -2.21
N VAL A 148 12.77 -5.39 -1.68
CA VAL A 148 11.85 -4.48 -2.35
C VAL A 148 11.63 -3.25 -1.47
N TYR A 149 11.84 -2.06 -2.04
CA TYR A 149 11.44 -0.79 -1.42
C TYR A 149 10.08 -0.39 -1.96
N VAL A 150 9.14 -0.14 -1.06
CA VAL A 150 7.82 0.39 -1.40
C VAL A 150 7.79 1.85 -1.02
N ALA A 151 7.54 2.73 -2.00
CA ALA A 151 7.52 4.17 -1.80
C ALA A 151 6.15 4.73 -2.19
N ILE A 152 5.59 5.60 -1.36
CA ILE A 152 4.27 6.22 -1.56
C ILE A 152 4.39 7.72 -1.34
N ASN A 153 3.93 8.49 -2.31
CA ASN A 153 3.72 9.93 -2.21
C ASN A 153 2.21 10.24 -2.27
N ALA A 154 1.63 10.62 -1.14
CA ALA A 154 0.22 11.01 -1.05
C ALA A 154 -0.02 12.50 -1.28
N ASP A 155 1.03 13.28 -1.56
CA ASP A 155 0.94 14.72 -1.83
C ASP A 155 0.61 15.00 -3.30
N ASP A 156 0.07 16.19 -3.55
CA ASP A 156 -0.11 16.77 -4.88
C ASP A 156 1.17 17.44 -5.43
N GLN A 157 2.27 17.34 -4.68
CA GLN A 157 3.60 17.85 -5.06
C GLN A 157 4.59 16.71 -5.27
N GLU A 158 5.56 16.93 -6.17
CA GLU A 158 6.72 16.04 -6.30
C GLU A 158 7.54 16.03 -5.00
N TYR A 159 8.07 14.88 -4.65
CA TYR A 159 8.94 14.71 -3.49
C TYR A 159 10.18 13.89 -3.85
N THR A 160 11.34 14.30 -3.41
CA THR A 160 12.56 13.50 -3.56
C THR A 160 12.89 12.80 -2.25
N ALA A 161 12.79 11.46 -2.24
CA ALA A 161 13.11 10.65 -1.08
C ALA A 161 14.58 10.22 -1.11
N TYR A 162 15.29 10.44 -0.02
CA TYR A 162 16.67 10.01 0.17
C TYR A 162 16.73 8.88 1.19
N PHE A 163 17.23 7.71 0.80
CA PHE A 163 17.40 6.55 1.66
C PHE A 163 18.57 5.68 1.19
N GLY A 164 19.14 4.92 2.09
CA GLY A 164 20.20 3.96 1.78
C GLY A 164 19.61 2.71 1.09
N ALA A 165 19.64 2.70 -0.22
CA ALA A 165 19.32 1.51 -1.00
C ALA A 165 20.56 0.59 -1.11
N GLU A 166 20.33 -0.72 -1.21
CA GLU A 166 21.42 -1.70 -1.41
C GLU A 166 22.09 -1.56 -2.78
N LYS A 167 21.35 -1.01 -3.76
CA LYS A 167 21.83 -0.73 -5.12
C LYS A 167 21.44 0.67 -5.53
N ASN A 168 22.29 1.34 -6.30
CA ASN A 168 21.98 2.65 -6.86
C ASN A 168 21.04 2.59 -8.07
N GLN A 169 20.94 1.43 -8.73
CA GLN A 169 20.07 1.20 -9.86
C GLN A 169 19.08 0.08 -9.53
N VAL A 170 17.80 0.39 -9.63
CA VAL A 170 16.67 -0.50 -9.30
C VAL A 170 15.65 -0.50 -10.41
N THR A 171 14.81 -1.52 -10.46
CA THR A 171 13.67 -1.59 -11.38
C THR A 171 12.38 -1.29 -10.61
N ASP A 172 11.58 -0.34 -11.09
CA ASP A 172 10.22 -0.19 -10.60
C ASP A 172 9.33 -1.28 -11.19
N LEU A 173 8.86 -2.18 -10.36
CA LEU A 173 8.05 -3.34 -10.76
C LEU A 173 6.67 -2.97 -11.30
N LEU A 174 6.16 -1.76 -11.00
CA LEU A 174 4.88 -1.28 -11.53
C LEU A 174 4.99 -0.82 -12.99
N SER A 175 6.06 -0.12 -13.34
CA SER A 175 6.26 0.46 -14.67
C SER A 175 7.26 -0.32 -15.53
N GLY A 176 8.13 -1.13 -14.92
CA GLY A 176 9.29 -1.75 -15.58
C GLY A 176 10.45 -0.80 -15.82
N ALA A 177 10.36 0.45 -15.38
CA ALA A 177 11.41 1.45 -15.59
C ALA A 177 12.61 1.18 -14.69
N ILE A 178 13.81 1.42 -15.23
CA ILE A 178 15.05 1.44 -14.46
C ILE A 178 15.22 2.85 -13.85
N ILE A 179 15.41 2.90 -12.53
CA ILE A 179 15.54 4.14 -11.77
C ILE A 179 16.93 4.20 -11.14
N ASN A 180 17.62 5.33 -11.30
CA ASN A 180 18.87 5.61 -10.60
C ASN A 180 18.57 6.40 -9.32
N LEU A 181 19.05 5.91 -8.19
CA LEU A 181 18.84 6.47 -6.86
C LEU A 181 19.97 7.38 -6.37
N ASP A 182 21.04 7.62 -7.16
CA ASP A 182 22.18 8.46 -6.75
C ASP A 182 21.77 9.89 -6.33
N GLY A 183 20.71 10.42 -6.92
CA GLY A 183 20.12 11.74 -6.61
C GLY A 183 18.85 11.66 -5.74
N GLY A 184 18.58 10.51 -5.14
CA GLY A 184 17.32 10.23 -4.48
C GLY A 184 16.22 9.75 -5.43
N LEU A 185 15.16 9.17 -4.88
CA LEU A 185 13.97 8.76 -5.64
C LEU A 185 13.06 9.98 -5.86
N LYS A 186 12.91 10.42 -7.10
CA LYS A 186 11.90 11.42 -7.47
C LYS A 186 10.54 10.76 -7.57
N MET A 187 9.65 11.14 -6.68
CA MET A 187 8.29 10.63 -6.60
C MET A 187 7.31 11.66 -7.14
N ALA A 188 6.60 11.31 -8.20
CA ALA A 188 5.55 12.16 -8.76
C ALA A 188 4.41 12.39 -7.74
N PRO A 189 3.57 13.43 -7.93
CA PRO A 189 2.35 13.57 -7.14
C PRO A 189 1.48 12.29 -7.20
N TYR A 190 0.88 11.93 -6.07
CA TYR A 190 -0.04 10.78 -5.95
C TYR A 190 0.50 9.50 -6.60
N SER A 191 1.72 9.12 -6.24
CA SER A 191 2.41 7.98 -6.88
C SER A 191 2.82 6.90 -5.89
N ALA A 192 2.98 5.70 -6.41
CA ALA A 192 3.57 4.56 -5.70
C ALA A 192 4.63 3.88 -6.56
N TYR A 193 5.66 3.33 -5.91
CA TYR A 193 6.76 2.62 -6.55
C TYR A 193 7.06 1.33 -5.78
N PHE A 194 7.41 0.28 -6.50
CA PHE A 194 7.87 -1.00 -5.97
C PHE A 194 9.24 -1.30 -6.59
N LEU A 195 10.31 -0.98 -5.87
CA LEU A 195 11.68 -0.95 -6.38
C LEU A 195 12.46 -2.21 -5.96
N ALA A 196 12.98 -2.98 -6.94
CA ALA A 196 13.76 -4.20 -6.74
C ALA A 196 15.12 -4.19 -7.43
#